data_d4024c57c4b0dcae96556d0d09b716df
#
_entry.id   d4024c57c4b0dcae96556d0d09b716df
#
_cell.length_a   1.000
_cell.length_b   1.000
_cell.length_c   1.000
_cell.angle_alpha   90.00
_cell.angle_beta   90.00
_cell.angle_gamma   90.00
#
_symmetry.space_group_name_H-M   'P 1'
#
loop_
_entity.id
_entity.type
_entity.pdbx_description
1 polymer ?
#
loop_
_entity_poly.entity_id
_entity_poly.type
_entity_poly.pdbx_seq_one_letter_code
_entity_poly.pdbx_strand_id
1 'polypeptide(L)'
;MRQMSILAVALVTLSTGPALAQSGTVHTGFLPPTVFQAAGPTVTSIQSSVDQYRAALGATNNGNAVGPLASGRREINWDGGGSTATAIAGTPFTVFLLTRGAFITTPGTGFVQAPLSGLATTFGNPTYETIFQPFSPVRLFSPIESHVTEVHFFVPGTGSTHATTTGFGAVFTDVDHPDGDGPDKKHGNRKASTLIEYFGTDGELLFSSFVPASPGNASLSFFGIVFNDARIARVRITSGNVAPGPNDEEKRDVVMMDDFLYGEPQPLHY
;
A
#
# COMPACT_ATOMS: atom_id res chain seq x y z
N MET A 1 -67.82 9.89 2.99
CA MET A 1 -66.61 10.50 2.41
C MET A 1 -65.40 9.70 2.85
N ARG A 2 -64.82 8.90 1.93
CA ARG A 2 -63.59 8.10 2.20
C ARG A 2 -62.40 8.94 1.74
N GLN A 3 -61.48 9.26 2.65
CA GLN A 3 -60.19 9.85 2.32
C GLN A 3 -59.26 8.76 1.80
N MET A 4 -58.76 8.94 0.58
CA MET A 4 -57.69 8.15 -0.02
C MET A 4 -56.37 8.82 0.38
N SER A 5 -55.56 8.14 1.19
CA SER A 5 -54.16 8.50 1.44
C SER A 5 -53.29 8.04 0.29
N ILE A 6 -52.63 8.98 -0.36
CA ILE A 6 -51.64 8.73 -1.41
C ILE A 6 -50.29 8.53 -0.72
N LEU A 7 -49.74 7.32 -0.84
CA LEU A 7 -48.39 6.99 -0.37
C LEU A 7 -47.40 7.41 -1.47
N ALA A 8 -46.59 8.44 -1.20
CA ALA A 8 -45.50 8.85 -2.11
C ALA A 8 -44.31 7.94 -1.86
N VAL A 9 -43.96 7.12 -2.85
CA VAL A 9 -42.72 6.35 -2.88
C VAL A 9 -41.61 7.24 -3.43
N ALA A 10 -40.65 7.61 -2.59
CA ALA A 10 -39.47 8.31 -3.02
C ALA A 10 -38.50 7.32 -3.67
N LEU A 11 -38.30 7.47 -4.97
CA LEU A 11 -37.30 6.72 -5.74
C LEU A 11 -35.93 7.34 -5.51
N VAL A 12 -35.09 6.69 -4.69
CA VAL A 12 -33.69 7.07 -4.54
C VAL A 12 -32.92 6.52 -5.72
N THR A 13 -32.55 7.35 -6.67
CA THR A 13 -31.64 7.00 -7.76
C THR A 13 -30.22 7.05 -7.21
N LEU A 14 -29.60 5.88 -6.99
CA LEU A 14 -28.14 5.80 -6.82
C LEU A 14 -27.49 6.13 -8.16
N SER A 15 -26.86 7.29 -8.26
CA SER A 15 -25.95 7.61 -9.35
C SER A 15 -24.62 6.89 -9.13
N THR A 16 -24.46 5.73 -9.75
CA THR A 16 -23.14 5.11 -9.93
C THR A 16 -22.39 5.93 -10.98
N GLY A 17 -21.55 6.86 -10.55
CA GLY A 17 -20.57 7.47 -11.43
C GLY A 17 -19.62 6.38 -11.96
N PRO A 18 -19.16 6.45 -13.23
CA PRO A 18 -18.19 5.51 -13.73
C PRO A 18 -16.89 5.69 -12.96
N ALA A 19 -16.49 4.68 -12.19
CA ALA A 19 -15.13 4.57 -11.71
C ALA A 19 -14.25 4.46 -12.96
N LEU A 20 -13.39 5.45 -13.19
CA LEU A 20 -12.36 5.37 -14.22
C LEU A 20 -11.44 4.22 -13.81
N ALA A 21 -11.61 3.08 -14.47
CA ALA A 21 -10.72 1.95 -14.31
C ALA A 21 -9.36 2.37 -14.89
N GLN A 22 -8.41 2.65 -14.02
CA GLN A 22 -7.01 2.75 -14.41
C GLN A 22 -6.59 1.40 -14.99
N SER A 23 -6.21 1.38 -16.28
CA SER A 23 -5.80 0.15 -16.96
C SER A 23 -4.40 -0.23 -16.47
N GLY A 24 -4.33 -1.19 -15.54
CA GLY A 24 -3.09 -1.87 -15.23
C GLY A 24 -2.57 -2.67 -16.43
N THR A 25 -1.26 -2.77 -16.58
CA THR A 25 -0.64 -3.58 -17.63
C THR A 25 -0.53 -5.03 -17.14
N VAL A 26 -1.22 -5.95 -17.83
CA VAL A 26 -1.15 -7.41 -17.58
C VAL A 26 -0.23 -8.04 -18.61
N HIS A 27 0.77 -8.78 -18.17
CA HIS A 27 1.61 -9.57 -19.07
C HIS A 27 0.87 -10.85 -19.51
N THR A 28 1.03 -11.18 -20.80
CA THR A 28 0.33 -12.28 -21.49
C THR A 28 0.58 -13.63 -20.84
N GLY A 29 -0.50 -14.33 -20.46
CA GLY A 29 -0.47 -15.72 -19.96
C GLY A 29 -1.17 -15.94 -18.62
N PHE A 30 -1.50 -14.88 -17.87
CA PHE A 30 -2.18 -15.01 -16.58
C PHE A 30 -3.56 -14.35 -16.61
N LEU A 31 -4.51 -14.90 -15.85
CA LEU A 31 -5.76 -14.21 -15.59
C LEU A 31 -5.45 -12.89 -14.83
N PRO A 32 -6.08 -11.78 -15.21
CA PRO A 32 -5.86 -10.51 -14.53
C PRO A 32 -6.28 -10.62 -13.05
N PRO A 33 -5.58 -9.92 -12.16
CA PRO A 33 -5.98 -9.88 -10.76
C PRO A 33 -7.26 -9.05 -10.57
N THR A 34 -7.94 -9.30 -9.46
CA THR A 34 -8.94 -8.36 -8.96
C THR A 34 -8.23 -7.18 -8.31
N VAL A 35 -8.60 -5.96 -8.70
CA VAL A 35 -8.03 -4.71 -8.20
C VAL A 35 -8.96 -4.07 -7.17
N PHE A 36 -8.38 -3.60 -6.08
CA PHE A 36 -9.02 -2.81 -5.02
C PHE A 36 -8.28 -1.49 -4.88
N GLN A 37 -9.00 -0.39 -4.98
CA GLN A 37 -8.39 0.93 -4.87
C GLN A 37 -9.38 1.97 -4.36
N ALA A 38 -8.86 2.96 -3.65
CA ALA A 38 -9.60 4.15 -3.22
C ALA A 38 -8.62 5.28 -2.93
N ALA A 39 -9.10 6.51 -3.02
CA ALA A 39 -8.35 7.70 -2.61
C ALA A 39 -9.31 8.75 -2.06
N GLY A 40 -8.83 9.56 -1.12
CA GLY A 40 -9.63 10.64 -0.55
C GLY A 40 -8.98 11.28 0.68
N PRO A 41 -9.56 12.36 1.20
CA PRO A 41 -8.93 13.19 2.22
C PRO A 41 -8.97 12.60 3.64
N THR A 42 -9.64 11.48 3.86
CA THR A 42 -9.83 10.92 5.21
C THR A 42 -9.73 9.40 5.22
N VAL A 43 -9.49 8.84 6.41
CA VAL A 43 -9.54 7.38 6.65
C VAL A 43 -10.84 6.78 6.11
N THR A 44 -11.99 7.42 6.40
CA THR A 44 -13.30 6.95 5.96
C THR A 44 -13.42 6.88 4.43
N SER A 45 -12.70 7.73 3.70
CA SER A 45 -12.74 7.75 2.22
C SER A 45 -12.21 6.45 1.60
N ILE A 46 -11.27 5.78 2.26
CA ILE A 46 -10.65 4.55 1.74
C ILE A 46 -11.02 3.29 2.52
N GLN A 47 -11.59 3.43 3.73
CA GLN A 47 -11.86 2.32 4.66
C GLN A 47 -12.63 1.15 4.01
N SER A 48 -13.70 1.46 3.28
CA SER A 48 -14.52 0.42 2.63
C SER A 48 -13.73 -0.43 1.63
N SER A 49 -12.82 0.20 0.87
CA SER A 49 -11.96 -0.51 -0.10
C SER A 49 -10.94 -1.39 0.61
N VAL A 50 -10.33 -0.90 1.69
CA VAL A 50 -9.40 -1.67 2.52
C VAL A 50 -10.10 -2.88 3.15
N ASP A 51 -11.33 -2.72 3.65
CA ASP A 51 -12.08 -3.81 4.27
C ASP A 51 -12.53 -4.86 3.25
N GLN A 52 -12.93 -4.45 2.06
CA GLN A 52 -13.21 -5.37 0.95
C GLN A 52 -11.95 -6.15 0.53
N TYR A 53 -10.82 -5.47 0.50
CA TYR A 53 -9.53 -6.11 0.21
C TYR A 53 -9.13 -7.13 1.28
N ARG A 54 -9.27 -6.78 2.56
CA ARG A 54 -9.07 -7.71 3.69
C ARG A 54 -9.94 -8.96 3.55
N ALA A 55 -11.19 -8.80 3.18
CA ALA A 55 -12.10 -9.92 2.95
C ALA A 55 -11.67 -10.79 1.76
N ALA A 56 -11.19 -10.19 0.67
CA ALA A 56 -10.72 -10.90 -0.52
C ALA A 56 -9.43 -11.69 -0.28
N LEU A 57 -8.50 -11.17 0.53
CA LEU A 57 -7.29 -11.90 0.93
C LEU A 57 -7.60 -13.07 1.88
N GLY A 58 -8.67 -12.96 2.66
CA GLY A 58 -9.09 -13.94 3.67
C GLY A 58 -9.54 -13.25 4.95
N ALA A 59 -10.68 -13.69 5.50
CA ALA A 59 -11.33 -13.03 6.64
C ALA A 59 -10.45 -12.99 7.90
N THR A 60 -9.63 -14.02 8.12
CA THR A 60 -8.79 -14.16 9.31
C THR A 60 -7.46 -13.41 9.14
N ASN A 61 -7.16 -12.50 10.08
CA ASN A 61 -5.80 -11.99 10.22
C ASN A 61 -4.98 -12.99 11.06
N ASN A 62 -4.01 -13.63 10.43
CA ASN A 62 -3.18 -14.67 11.02
C ASN A 62 -2.12 -14.09 12.00
N GLY A 63 -1.94 -12.79 12.02
CA GLY A 63 -1.05 -12.10 12.95
C GLY A 63 0.37 -12.67 12.94
N ASN A 64 0.86 -13.10 14.08
CA ASN A 64 2.20 -13.69 14.26
C ASN A 64 2.18 -15.23 14.34
N ALA A 65 1.09 -15.89 13.98
CA ALA A 65 1.03 -17.35 14.00
C ALA A 65 2.08 -17.96 13.04
N VAL A 66 2.67 -19.08 13.45
CA VAL A 66 3.59 -19.85 12.59
C VAL A 66 2.81 -20.35 11.37
N GLY A 67 3.39 -20.21 10.17
CA GLY A 67 2.80 -20.63 8.91
C GLY A 67 3.50 -21.87 8.31
N PRO A 68 3.13 -22.27 7.07
CA PRO A 68 2.02 -21.66 6.32
C PRO A 68 0.65 -22.10 6.90
N LEU A 69 -0.29 -21.19 6.93
CA LEU A 69 -1.69 -21.50 7.25
C LEU A 69 -2.47 -21.69 5.94
N ALA A 70 -3.54 -22.49 5.99
CA ALA A 70 -4.29 -22.85 4.79
C ALA A 70 -5.01 -21.66 4.13
N SER A 71 -5.26 -20.61 4.89
CA SER A 71 -5.98 -19.40 4.42
C SER A 71 -5.75 -18.23 5.36
N GLY A 72 -6.29 -17.07 4.99
CA GLY A 72 -6.20 -15.85 5.77
C GLY A 72 -5.21 -14.85 5.18
N ARG A 73 -4.92 -13.84 5.95
CA ARG A 73 -4.04 -12.73 5.56
C ARG A 73 -3.06 -12.36 6.66
N ARG A 74 -2.04 -11.60 6.29
CA ARG A 74 -1.10 -10.93 7.20
C ARG A 74 -1.21 -9.42 7.01
N GLU A 75 -1.03 -8.69 8.09
CA GLU A 75 -1.04 -7.23 8.08
C GLU A 75 0.15 -6.70 8.87
N ILE A 76 0.75 -5.61 8.39
CA ILE A 76 1.79 -4.85 9.09
C ILE A 76 1.31 -3.41 9.14
N ASN A 77 0.98 -2.93 10.33
CA ASN A 77 0.48 -1.56 10.57
C ASN A 77 1.55 -0.61 11.12
N TRP A 78 2.78 -1.04 11.25
CA TRP A 78 3.96 -0.30 11.67
C TRP A 78 3.94 0.23 13.10
N ASP A 79 2.83 0.19 13.81
CA ASP A 79 2.60 0.84 15.10
C ASP A 79 3.32 0.20 16.29
N GLY A 80 3.88 -1.00 16.11
CA GLY A 80 4.62 -1.69 17.17
C GLY A 80 3.82 -1.85 18.47
N GLY A 81 2.51 -2.09 18.35
CA GLY A 81 1.61 -2.23 19.49
C GLY A 81 1.22 -0.89 20.13
N GLY A 82 1.18 0.20 19.36
CA GLY A 82 0.83 1.54 19.84
C GLY A 82 2.04 2.38 20.28
N SER A 83 3.22 2.03 19.82
CA SER A 83 4.45 2.79 20.12
C SER A 83 4.44 4.16 19.43
N THR A 84 4.74 5.22 20.18
CA THR A 84 4.96 6.56 19.67
C THR A 84 6.44 6.88 19.40
N ALA A 85 7.33 5.91 19.61
CA ALA A 85 8.76 6.09 19.41
C ALA A 85 9.14 6.00 17.92
N THR A 86 10.10 6.82 17.49
CA THR A 86 10.79 6.64 16.22
C THR A 86 11.68 5.40 16.30
N ALA A 87 11.55 4.50 15.34
CA ALA A 87 12.40 3.32 15.20
C ALA A 87 13.05 3.33 13.82
N ILE A 88 14.38 3.27 13.80
CA ILE A 88 15.19 3.19 12.58
C ILE A 88 15.82 1.81 12.52
N ALA A 89 15.78 1.20 11.34
CA ALA A 89 16.43 -0.07 11.07
C ALA A 89 17.19 0.00 9.73
N GLY A 90 18.24 -0.80 9.59
CA GLY A 90 18.96 -0.92 8.33
C GLY A 90 18.19 -1.72 7.27
N THR A 91 18.80 -1.88 6.12
CA THR A 91 18.34 -2.79 5.06
C THR A 91 19.27 -4.00 4.99
N PRO A 92 18.76 -5.25 4.94
CA PRO A 92 17.35 -5.64 4.91
C PRO A 92 16.64 -5.45 6.26
N PHE A 93 15.34 -5.11 6.19
CA PHE A 93 14.47 -5.03 7.35
C PHE A 93 13.81 -6.39 7.58
N THR A 94 14.14 -7.04 8.69
CA THR A 94 13.78 -8.45 8.96
C THR A 94 12.85 -8.64 10.16
N VAL A 95 12.37 -7.55 10.76
CA VAL A 95 11.53 -7.60 11.99
C VAL A 95 10.30 -8.49 11.82
N PHE A 96 9.71 -8.51 10.63
CA PHE A 96 8.52 -9.31 10.34
C PHE A 96 8.82 -10.61 9.56
N LEU A 97 10.09 -10.93 9.30
CA LEU A 97 10.46 -12.13 8.55
C LEU A 97 9.97 -13.41 9.23
N LEU A 98 10.28 -13.59 10.51
CA LEU A 98 9.86 -14.78 11.24
C LEU A 98 8.38 -14.79 11.60
N THR A 99 7.82 -13.62 11.90
CA THR A 99 6.46 -13.55 12.45
C THR A 99 5.38 -13.45 11.38
N ARG A 100 5.69 -12.79 10.23
CA ARG A 100 4.70 -12.52 9.18
C ARG A 100 5.20 -12.89 7.78
N GLY A 101 6.45 -13.37 7.65
CA GLY A 101 7.02 -13.78 6.37
C GLY A 101 7.36 -12.64 5.44
N ALA A 102 7.55 -11.42 5.95
CA ALA A 102 7.94 -10.26 5.14
C ALA A 102 9.42 -9.92 5.36
N PHE A 103 10.17 -9.93 4.27
CA PHE A 103 11.57 -9.48 4.17
C PHE A 103 11.61 -8.26 3.27
N ILE A 104 12.05 -7.10 3.80
CA ILE A 104 11.90 -5.82 3.13
C ILE A 104 13.27 -5.21 2.87
N THR A 105 13.47 -4.72 1.65
CA THR A 105 14.73 -4.09 1.21
C THR A 105 14.50 -2.75 0.54
N THR A 106 15.54 -1.94 0.50
CA THR A 106 15.59 -0.66 -0.20
C THR A 106 16.99 -0.44 -0.77
N PRO A 107 17.15 0.27 -1.91
CA PRO A 107 18.44 0.75 -2.36
C PRO A 107 19.07 1.81 -1.44
N GLY A 108 18.29 2.39 -0.53
CA GLY A 108 18.75 3.35 0.48
C GLY A 108 19.48 2.68 1.64
N THR A 109 19.62 3.41 2.75
CA THR A 109 20.39 2.96 3.93
C THR A 109 19.56 2.18 4.94
N GLY A 110 18.23 2.22 4.83
CA GLY A 110 17.33 1.53 5.75
C GLY A 110 15.92 2.07 5.73
N PHE A 111 15.24 1.93 6.87
CA PHE A 111 13.83 2.29 7.03
C PHE A 111 13.58 2.99 8.36
N VAL A 112 12.57 3.84 8.38
CA VAL A 112 12.04 4.49 9.58
C VAL A 112 10.57 4.10 9.77
N GLN A 113 10.19 3.85 11.03
CA GLN A 113 8.82 3.76 11.52
C GLN A 113 8.67 4.84 12.57
N ALA A 114 7.81 5.83 12.34
CA ALA A 114 7.72 6.97 13.23
C ALA A 114 6.35 7.64 13.18
N PRO A 115 5.92 8.28 14.29
CA PRO A 115 4.85 9.27 14.23
C PRO A 115 5.30 10.48 13.39
N LEU A 116 4.37 11.33 13.01
CA LEU A 116 4.63 12.49 12.13
C LEU A 116 5.78 13.37 12.64
N SER A 117 5.82 13.67 13.93
CA SER A 117 6.92 14.44 14.55
C SER A 117 8.28 13.74 14.47
N GLY A 118 8.28 12.40 14.53
CA GLY A 118 9.47 11.58 14.35
C GLY A 118 9.97 11.58 12.91
N LEU A 119 9.07 11.57 11.92
CA LEU A 119 9.40 11.73 10.51
C LEU A 119 9.98 13.12 10.25
N ALA A 120 9.32 14.17 10.75
CA ALA A 120 9.79 15.55 10.63
C ALA A 120 11.24 15.71 11.16
N THR A 121 11.52 15.11 12.32
CA THR A 121 12.86 15.12 12.92
C THR A 121 13.86 14.30 12.10
N THR A 122 13.48 13.08 11.66
CA THR A 122 14.38 12.18 10.93
C THR A 122 14.82 12.76 9.60
N PHE A 123 13.90 13.40 8.88
CA PHE A 123 14.17 13.96 7.55
C PHE A 123 14.50 15.46 7.55
N GLY A 124 14.47 16.10 8.72
CA GLY A 124 14.76 17.54 8.86
C GLY A 124 13.71 18.43 8.19
N ASN A 125 12.48 17.95 8.08
CA ASN A 125 11.39 18.68 7.41
C ASN A 125 10.16 18.82 8.33
N PRO A 126 9.94 19.98 8.95
CA PRO A 126 8.81 20.19 9.85
C PRO A 126 7.43 20.14 9.15
N THR A 127 7.35 20.30 7.82
CA THR A 127 6.06 20.21 7.09
C THR A 127 5.47 18.81 7.16
N TYR A 128 6.28 17.77 7.39
CA TYR A 128 5.83 16.38 7.51
C TYR A 128 4.83 16.14 8.64
N GLU A 129 4.76 17.02 9.62
CA GLU A 129 3.73 16.96 10.67
C GLU A 129 2.33 17.33 10.16
N THR A 130 2.23 17.97 8.99
CA THR A 130 0.97 18.49 8.45
C THR A 130 0.58 17.96 7.08
N ILE A 131 1.56 17.48 6.29
CA ILE A 131 1.29 16.97 4.95
C ILE A 131 0.95 15.48 4.93
N PHE A 132 1.28 14.73 5.98
CA PHE A 132 0.95 13.31 6.08
C PHE A 132 -0.16 13.04 7.09
N GLN A 133 -0.87 11.93 6.89
CA GLN A 133 -1.87 11.39 7.79
C GLN A 133 -1.72 9.87 7.88
N PRO A 134 -1.61 9.27 9.08
CA PRO A 134 -1.69 7.82 9.22
C PRO A 134 -3.13 7.33 8.99
N PHE A 135 -3.26 6.18 8.35
CA PHE A 135 -4.50 5.42 8.23
C PHE A 135 -4.77 4.65 9.52
N SER A 136 -3.79 3.87 9.95
CA SER A 136 -3.75 3.31 11.29
C SER A 136 -2.81 4.16 12.16
N PRO A 137 -3.28 4.70 13.29
CA PRO A 137 -2.38 5.47 14.14
C PRO A 137 -1.48 4.54 14.96
N VAL A 138 -0.21 4.91 15.18
CA VAL A 138 0.34 6.28 15.23
C VAL A 138 1.46 6.50 14.18
N ARG A 139 2.07 5.44 13.61
CA ARG A 139 3.31 5.54 12.86
C ARG A 139 3.10 5.29 11.38
N LEU A 140 3.91 5.97 10.58
CA LEU A 140 4.10 5.71 9.17
C LEU A 140 5.45 5.00 8.94
N PHE A 141 5.61 4.46 7.74
CA PHE A 141 6.80 3.73 7.30
C PHE A 141 7.38 4.36 6.03
N SER A 142 8.70 4.49 6.00
CA SER A 142 9.41 5.02 4.83
C SER A 142 10.82 4.47 4.72
N PRO A 143 11.35 4.27 3.51
CA PRO A 143 12.77 4.07 3.30
C PRO A 143 13.54 5.37 3.56
N ILE A 144 14.81 5.23 3.94
CA ILE A 144 15.75 6.33 4.16
C ILE A 144 16.72 6.40 2.97
N GLU A 145 16.94 7.59 2.44
CA GLU A 145 17.80 7.87 1.26
C GLU A 145 17.31 7.15 -0.03
N SER A 146 16.06 6.76 -0.06
CA SER A 146 15.39 6.14 -1.21
C SER A 146 13.89 6.41 -1.17
N HIS A 147 13.21 6.23 -2.29
CA HIS A 147 11.76 6.16 -2.38
C HIS A 147 11.30 4.78 -2.92
N VAL A 148 12.21 3.80 -2.94
CA VAL A 148 11.93 2.43 -3.40
C VAL A 148 11.97 1.47 -2.23
N THR A 149 10.91 0.66 -2.12
CA THR A 149 10.78 -0.44 -1.16
C THR A 149 10.48 -1.73 -1.91
N GLU A 150 11.19 -2.80 -1.61
CA GLU A 150 10.87 -4.15 -2.10
C GLU A 150 10.45 -5.06 -0.95
N VAL A 151 9.38 -5.81 -1.15
CA VAL A 151 8.86 -6.78 -0.19
C VAL A 151 8.98 -8.16 -0.81
N HIS A 152 9.69 -9.06 -0.14
CA HIS A 152 9.83 -10.47 -0.50
C HIS A 152 9.11 -11.33 0.52
N PHE A 153 8.53 -12.44 0.07
CA PHE A 153 7.73 -13.29 0.95
C PHE A 153 8.46 -14.59 1.31
N PHE A 154 8.28 -14.98 2.57
CA PHE A 154 8.81 -16.21 3.17
C PHE A 154 7.71 -16.87 3.99
N VAL A 155 7.83 -18.18 4.20
CA VAL A 155 6.91 -18.89 5.09
C VAL A 155 7.14 -18.43 6.54
N PRO A 156 6.12 -17.89 7.21
CA PRO A 156 6.24 -17.43 8.59
C PRO A 156 6.71 -18.56 9.52
N GLY A 157 7.68 -18.28 10.37
CA GLY A 157 8.29 -19.26 11.29
C GLY A 157 9.55 -19.94 10.77
N THR A 158 9.84 -19.89 9.45
CA THR A 158 11.02 -20.56 8.88
C THR A 158 12.21 -19.62 8.68
N GLY A 159 11.95 -18.34 8.31
CA GLY A 159 12.99 -17.33 8.03
C GLY A 159 13.83 -17.57 6.77
N SER A 160 13.69 -18.72 6.12
CA SER A 160 14.52 -19.11 4.96
C SER A 160 13.73 -19.74 3.81
N THR A 161 12.52 -20.22 4.03
CA THR A 161 11.69 -20.84 3.00
C THR A 161 10.98 -19.76 2.21
N HIS A 162 11.36 -19.57 0.95
CA HIS A 162 10.71 -18.64 0.05
C HIS A 162 9.23 -18.99 -0.15
N ALA A 163 8.42 -17.96 -0.31
CA ALA A 163 6.97 -18.09 -0.44
C ALA A 163 6.43 -17.15 -1.51
N THR A 164 5.20 -17.44 -1.93
CA THR A 164 4.36 -16.54 -2.73
C THR A 164 3.07 -16.22 -1.99
N THR A 165 2.45 -15.11 -2.34
CA THR A 165 1.14 -14.72 -1.82
C THR A 165 0.12 -14.51 -2.94
N THR A 166 -1.16 -14.62 -2.60
CA THR A 166 -2.26 -14.36 -3.55
C THR A 166 -2.43 -12.89 -3.87
N GLY A 167 -2.06 -12.00 -2.97
CA GLY A 167 -2.26 -10.56 -3.14
C GLY A 167 -1.40 -9.75 -2.19
N PHE A 168 -1.12 -8.51 -2.59
CA PHE A 168 -0.48 -7.50 -1.77
C PHE A 168 -1.14 -6.14 -2.03
N GLY A 169 -1.33 -5.36 -0.98
CA GLY A 169 -1.81 -3.99 -1.03
C GLY A 169 -1.20 -3.16 0.09
N ALA A 170 -1.19 -1.84 -0.13
CA ALA A 170 -0.67 -0.89 0.84
C ALA A 170 -1.49 0.39 0.88
N VAL A 171 -1.46 1.06 2.01
CA VAL A 171 -1.97 2.42 2.19
C VAL A 171 -0.83 3.40 2.04
N PHE A 172 -1.12 4.53 1.44
CA PHE A 172 -0.21 5.64 1.21
C PHE A 172 -0.82 6.94 1.69
N THR A 173 0.01 7.88 2.07
CA THR A 173 -0.41 9.25 2.37
C THR A 173 0.34 10.24 1.50
N ASP A 174 -0.39 11.25 1.01
CA ASP A 174 0.12 12.34 0.19
C ASP A 174 0.53 11.92 -1.24
N VAL A 175 -0.32 11.15 -1.93
CA VAL A 175 -0.16 10.84 -3.36
C VAL A 175 -0.83 11.93 -4.17
N ASP A 176 -0.07 12.92 -4.64
CA ASP A 176 -0.61 14.14 -5.24
C ASP A 176 -0.94 14.02 -6.73
N HIS A 177 -0.16 13.25 -7.47
CA HIS A 177 -0.25 13.23 -8.93
C HIS A 177 -0.68 11.86 -9.46
N PRO A 178 -1.67 11.80 -10.38
CA PRO A 178 -2.08 10.55 -11.01
C PRO A 178 -1.13 10.16 -12.15
N ASP A 179 -1.02 8.86 -12.41
CA ASP A 179 -0.51 8.25 -13.66
C ASP A 179 0.85 8.74 -14.16
N GLY A 180 1.70 9.21 -13.30
CA GLY A 180 2.97 9.77 -13.73
C GLY A 180 2.85 11.11 -14.46
N ASP A 181 1.73 11.76 -14.31
CA ASP A 181 1.44 13.09 -14.88
C ASP A 181 1.96 14.22 -13.98
N GLY A 182 3.17 14.10 -13.47
CA GLY A 182 3.82 15.19 -12.74
C GLY A 182 3.96 16.47 -13.55
N PRO A 183 4.22 17.60 -12.91
CA PRO A 183 4.22 18.94 -13.55
C PRO A 183 5.26 19.10 -14.66
N ASP A 184 6.15 18.14 -14.86
CA ASP A 184 7.26 18.26 -15.82
C ASP A 184 7.21 17.23 -16.95
N LYS A 185 6.05 17.07 -17.60
CA LYS A 185 5.89 16.24 -18.80
C LYS A 185 6.90 16.58 -19.92
N LYS A 186 7.38 17.82 -19.99
CA LYS A 186 8.27 18.29 -21.06
C LYS A 186 9.71 17.82 -20.93
N HIS A 187 10.15 17.42 -19.74
CA HIS A 187 11.53 17.07 -19.49
C HIS A 187 11.76 15.57 -19.17
N GLY A 188 10.74 14.73 -19.34
CA GLY A 188 10.87 13.26 -19.37
C GLY A 188 11.27 12.56 -18.06
N ASN A 189 11.52 13.28 -16.98
CA ASN A 189 12.27 12.71 -15.87
C ASN A 189 11.60 12.71 -14.49
N ARG A 190 10.38 13.23 -14.32
CA ARG A 190 9.76 13.27 -12.98
C ARG A 190 8.26 13.10 -13.06
N LYS A 191 7.87 11.87 -13.16
CA LYS A 191 6.49 11.46 -12.98
C LYS A 191 6.25 11.38 -11.49
N ALA A 192 5.47 12.31 -10.96
CA ALA A 192 5.13 12.39 -9.55
C ALA A 192 3.91 11.50 -9.30
N SER A 193 4.12 10.19 -9.17
CA SER A 193 3.08 9.26 -8.75
C SER A 193 3.67 8.00 -8.20
N THR A 194 2.95 7.35 -7.31
CA THR A 194 3.35 6.11 -6.65
C THR A 194 3.00 4.92 -7.53
N LEU A 195 3.99 4.07 -7.81
CA LEU A 195 3.87 2.88 -8.65
C LEU A 195 4.05 1.63 -7.79
N ILE A 196 3.19 0.62 -8.00
CA ILE A 196 3.37 -0.72 -7.45
C ILE A 196 3.54 -1.72 -8.58
N GLU A 197 4.58 -2.55 -8.47
CA GLU A 197 4.92 -3.61 -9.41
C GLU A 197 4.94 -4.96 -8.68
N TYR A 198 4.34 -5.98 -9.26
CA TYR A 198 4.19 -7.31 -8.69
C TYR A 198 4.92 -8.32 -9.56
N PHE A 199 5.79 -9.12 -8.95
CA PHE A 199 6.65 -10.05 -9.66
C PHE A 199 6.43 -11.48 -9.17
N GLY A 200 6.50 -12.42 -10.10
CA GLY A 200 6.51 -13.85 -9.85
C GLY A 200 7.87 -14.40 -9.42
N THR A 201 7.95 -15.71 -9.33
CA THR A 201 9.14 -16.44 -8.83
C THR A 201 10.36 -16.31 -9.74
N ASP A 202 10.15 -16.18 -11.04
CA ASP A 202 11.20 -16.04 -12.04
C ASP A 202 11.59 -14.59 -12.31
N GLY A 203 11.02 -13.67 -11.51
CA GLY A 203 11.22 -12.23 -11.65
C GLY A 203 10.41 -11.60 -12.78
N GLU A 204 9.48 -12.34 -13.39
CA GLU A 204 8.56 -11.82 -14.40
C GLU A 204 7.58 -10.83 -13.78
N LEU A 205 7.29 -9.75 -14.49
CA LEU A 205 6.30 -8.76 -14.08
C LEU A 205 4.89 -9.34 -14.32
N LEU A 206 4.17 -9.61 -13.22
CA LEU A 206 2.80 -10.14 -13.25
C LEU A 206 1.78 -9.02 -13.49
N PHE A 207 2.00 -7.88 -12.85
CA PHE A 207 1.10 -6.73 -12.89
C PHE A 207 1.83 -5.47 -12.42
N SER A 208 1.43 -4.32 -12.93
CA SER A 208 1.85 -3.01 -12.40
C SER A 208 0.72 -2.00 -12.51
N SER A 209 0.65 -1.08 -11.56
CA SER A 209 -0.32 0.03 -11.60
C SER A 209 0.16 1.20 -10.75
N PHE A 210 -0.26 2.38 -11.18
CA PHE A 210 -0.15 3.56 -10.32
C PHE A 210 -1.21 3.51 -9.21
N VAL A 211 -0.84 4.02 -8.03
CA VAL A 211 -1.75 4.24 -6.92
C VAL A 211 -2.66 5.42 -7.25
N PRO A 212 -3.97 5.35 -6.98
CA PRO A 212 -4.86 6.48 -7.25
C PRO A 212 -4.45 7.70 -6.42
N ALA A 213 -4.37 8.85 -7.08
CA ALA A 213 -4.02 10.09 -6.40
C ALA A 213 -5.20 10.65 -5.59
N SER A 214 -4.86 11.33 -4.51
CA SER A 214 -5.76 12.19 -3.75
C SER A 214 -5.03 13.52 -3.49
N PRO A 215 -5.12 14.48 -4.42
CA PRO A 215 -4.39 15.74 -4.31
C PRO A 215 -4.71 16.49 -3.01
N GLY A 216 -3.67 17.05 -2.42
CA GLY A 216 -3.76 17.85 -1.20
C GLY A 216 -3.22 17.11 0.03
N ASN A 217 -2.66 17.91 0.93
CA ASN A 217 -2.00 17.45 2.14
C ASN A 217 -2.89 16.55 3.00
N ALA A 218 -2.27 15.62 3.70
CA ALA A 218 -2.92 14.69 4.62
C ALA A 218 -4.03 13.84 3.95
N SER A 219 -3.90 13.58 2.68
CA SER A 219 -4.77 12.67 1.93
C SER A 219 -4.31 11.23 2.04
N LEU A 220 -5.19 10.29 1.74
CA LEU A 220 -4.93 8.86 1.79
C LEU A 220 -5.26 8.20 0.46
N SER A 221 -4.44 7.22 0.10
CA SER A 221 -4.65 6.37 -1.06
C SER A 221 -4.43 4.90 -0.68
N PHE A 222 -5.24 4.03 -1.24
CA PHE A 222 -5.11 2.58 -1.11
C PHE A 222 -5.04 1.94 -2.48
N PHE A 223 -4.12 0.98 -2.64
CA PHE A 223 -4.06 0.12 -3.80
C PHE A 223 -3.68 -1.30 -3.40
N GLY A 224 -4.39 -2.29 -3.93
CA GLY A 224 -4.09 -3.69 -3.72
C GLY A 224 -4.69 -4.57 -4.82
N ILE A 225 -4.06 -5.72 -5.06
CA ILE A 225 -4.53 -6.73 -6.01
C ILE A 225 -4.61 -8.11 -5.39
N VAL A 226 -5.50 -8.95 -5.91
CA VAL A 226 -5.62 -10.36 -5.53
C VAL A 226 -5.71 -11.22 -6.79
N PHE A 227 -4.80 -12.20 -6.91
CA PHE A 227 -4.89 -13.30 -7.88
C PHE A 227 -5.66 -14.48 -7.28
N ASN A 228 -6.14 -15.38 -8.12
CA ASN A 228 -6.86 -16.59 -7.68
C ASN A 228 -5.94 -17.62 -7.01
N ASP A 229 -4.63 -17.50 -7.16
CA ASP A 229 -3.60 -18.38 -6.60
C ASP A 229 -2.42 -17.58 -6.04
N ALA A 230 -1.60 -18.22 -5.22
CA ALA A 230 -0.40 -17.62 -4.66
C ALA A 230 0.73 -17.64 -5.71
N ARG A 231 1.03 -16.48 -6.29
CA ARG A 231 2.05 -16.33 -7.34
C ARG A 231 2.96 -15.11 -7.17
N ILE A 232 2.61 -14.17 -6.31
CA ILE A 232 3.43 -12.98 -6.05
C ILE A 232 4.57 -13.35 -5.12
N ALA A 233 5.79 -13.36 -5.65
CA ALA A 233 7.01 -13.61 -4.89
C ALA A 233 7.65 -12.31 -4.36
N ARG A 234 7.49 -11.22 -5.10
CA ARG A 234 8.07 -9.91 -4.77
C ARG A 234 7.15 -8.77 -5.19
N VAL A 235 7.14 -7.74 -4.40
CA VAL A 235 6.48 -6.46 -4.72
C VAL A 235 7.53 -5.35 -4.66
N ARG A 236 7.53 -4.46 -5.65
CA ARG A 236 8.30 -3.20 -5.62
C ARG A 236 7.32 -2.04 -5.54
N ILE A 237 7.57 -1.16 -4.60
CA ILE A 237 6.85 0.10 -4.43
C ILE A 237 7.82 1.24 -4.71
N THR A 238 7.45 2.13 -5.62
CA THR A 238 8.12 3.41 -5.84
C THR A 238 7.20 4.49 -5.30
N SER A 239 7.53 5.05 -4.14
CA SER A 239 6.71 6.02 -3.40
C SER A 239 7.03 7.44 -3.84
N GLY A 240 6.12 8.06 -4.58
CA GLY A 240 6.36 9.40 -5.12
C GLY A 240 7.50 9.45 -6.14
N ASN A 241 8.15 10.61 -6.27
CA ASN A 241 9.22 10.85 -7.25
C ASN A 241 10.58 11.16 -6.63
N VAL A 242 10.67 11.25 -5.32
CA VAL A 242 11.88 11.62 -4.59
C VAL A 242 11.93 10.96 -3.23
N ALA A 243 13.14 10.67 -2.76
CA ALA A 243 13.35 10.22 -1.38
C ALA A 243 12.96 11.32 -0.38
N PRO A 244 12.36 10.95 0.77
CA PRO A 244 12.12 11.89 1.85
C PRO A 244 13.39 12.64 2.26
N GLY A 245 13.26 13.93 2.55
CA GLY A 245 14.39 14.80 2.88
C GLY A 245 13.94 16.15 3.41
N PRO A 246 14.87 17.09 3.61
CA PRO A 246 14.58 18.38 4.24
C PRO A 246 13.82 19.35 3.34
N ASN A 247 13.73 19.07 2.04
CA ASN A 247 13.07 19.93 1.06
C ASN A 247 11.84 19.26 0.51
N ASP A 248 10.72 19.95 0.65
CA ASP A 248 9.42 19.59 0.10
C ASP A 248 9.00 20.75 -0.82
N GLU A 249 9.39 20.65 -2.09
CA GLU A 249 9.13 21.68 -3.10
C GLU A 249 7.98 21.24 -4.00
N GLU A 250 7.28 22.16 -4.63
CA GLU A 250 6.12 21.95 -5.52
C GLU A 250 6.30 20.84 -6.59
N LYS A 251 7.55 20.49 -6.91
CA LYS A 251 7.88 19.43 -7.89
C LYS A 251 8.33 18.11 -7.26
N ARG A 252 8.27 18.01 -5.95
CA ARG A 252 8.70 16.84 -5.20
C ARG A 252 7.47 16.21 -4.53
N ASP A 253 7.09 15.04 -5.03
CA ASP A 253 6.05 14.23 -4.44
C ASP A 253 6.69 13.22 -3.50
N VAL A 254 6.66 13.51 -2.21
CA VAL A 254 7.14 12.63 -1.14
C VAL A 254 5.95 11.89 -0.57
N VAL A 255 5.94 10.58 -0.71
CA VAL A 255 4.84 9.73 -0.27
C VAL A 255 5.31 8.81 0.84
N MET A 256 4.58 8.76 1.94
CA MET A 256 4.81 7.80 3.02
C MET A 256 3.85 6.61 2.89
N MET A 257 4.25 5.48 3.47
CA MET A 257 3.46 4.25 3.49
C MET A 257 2.89 3.99 4.88
N ASP A 258 1.74 3.34 4.89
CA ASP A 258 1.10 2.81 6.08
C ASP A 258 0.79 1.32 5.86
N ASP A 259 -0.30 0.80 6.38
CA ASP A 259 -0.66 -0.63 6.40
C ASP A 259 -0.25 -1.41 5.14
N PHE A 260 0.54 -2.46 5.34
CA PHE A 260 0.76 -3.50 4.33
C PHE A 260 -0.15 -4.70 4.62
N LEU A 261 -0.91 -5.12 3.60
CA LEU A 261 -1.85 -6.22 3.67
C LEU A 261 -1.55 -7.24 2.57
N TYR A 262 -1.42 -8.51 2.92
CA TYR A 262 -1.13 -9.57 1.95
C TYR A 262 -1.73 -10.91 2.37
N GLY A 263 -1.99 -11.78 1.39
CA GLY A 263 -2.46 -13.14 1.64
C GLY A 263 -1.44 -13.95 2.42
N GLU A 264 -1.87 -15.03 3.08
CA GLU A 264 -0.96 -15.92 3.79
C GLU A 264 0.15 -16.42 2.86
N PRO A 265 1.44 -16.23 3.19
CA PRO A 265 2.54 -16.70 2.37
C PRO A 265 2.58 -18.24 2.29
N GLN A 266 2.54 -18.77 1.07
CA GLN A 266 2.57 -20.20 0.77
C GLN A 266 3.94 -20.61 0.21
N PRO A 267 4.51 -21.75 0.62
CA PRO A 267 5.78 -22.21 0.08
C PRO A 267 5.70 -22.42 -1.43
N LEU A 268 6.82 -22.25 -2.11
CA LEU A 268 6.91 -22.56 -3.54
C LEU A 268 6.63 -24.04 -3.75
N HIS A 269 5.73 -24.35 -4.67
CA HIS A 269 5.52 -25.72 -5.16
C HIS A 269 6.44 -25.92 -6.37
N TYR A 270 7.43 -26.80 -6.24
CA TYR A 270 8.32 -27.22 -7.31
C TYR A 270 7.75 -28.44 -8.04
#